data_024525c69f5d1d571957b5261537c749
#
_entry.id   024525c69f5d1d571957b5261537c749
#
_cell.length_a   1.000
_cell.length_b   1.000
_cell.length_c   1.000
_cell.angle_alpha   90.00
_cell.angle_beta   90.00
_cell.angle_gamma   90.00
#
_symmetry.space_group_name_H-M   'P 1'
#
loop_
_entity.id
_entity.type
_entity.pdbx_description
1 polymer ?
#
loop_
_entity_poly.entity_id
_entity_poly.type
_entity_poly.pdbx_seq_one_letter_code
_entity_poly.pdbx_strand_id
1 'polypeptide(L)'
;MIKILSLLITLLFSGLTYGAESTTENMEGKISTPEVVFAVCVFADGTLIDHKGAESMSACLKTKREVTKKWKLKSQQMDSIEINGITYKIDGEHLSFMCDLVDANVHHYEDGSWEIIEILGKHKSD
;
A
#
# COMPACT_ATOMS: atom_id res chain seq x y z
N MET A 1 -5.47 -36.42 38.96
CA MET A 1 -6.59 -35.97 38.15
C MET A 1 -6.37 -34.57 37.64
N ILE A 2 -6.05 -33.66 38.52
CA ILE A 2 -5.81 -32.28 38.13
C ILE A 2 -4.66 -32.17 37.16
N LYS A 3 -3.68 -33.03 37.29
CA LYS A 3 -2.50 -33.01 36.43
C LYS A 3 -2.83 -33.23 34.98
N ILE A 4 -3.82 -34.05 34.74
CA ILE A 4 -4.22 -34.39 33.38
C ILE A 4 -4.75 -33.15 32.67
N LEU A 5 -5.49 -32.33 33.37
CA LEU A 5 -6.04 -31.14 32.79
C LEU A 5 -4.97 -30.17 32.35
N SER A 6 -3.92 -30.09 33.14
CA SER A 6 -2.82 -29.19 32.78
C SER A 6 -2.17 -29.60 31.48
N LEU A 7 -2.03 -30.86 31.26
CA LEU A 7 -1.41 -31.33 30.04
C LEU A 7 -2.22 -30.97 28.80
N LEU A 8 -3.53 -31.06 28.92
CA LEU A 8 -4.41 -30.75 27.82
C LEU A 8 -4.26 -29.31 27.40
N ILE A 9 -4.19 -28.44 28.38
CA ILE A 9 -4.05 -27.02 28.10
C ILE A 9 -2.77 -26.73 27.34
N THR A 10 -1.71 -27.40 27.71
CA THR A 10 -0.43 -27.20 27.06
C THR A 10 -0.49 -27.56 25.59
N LEU A 11 -1.17 -28.59 25.27
CA LEU A 11 -1.26 -29.04 23.87
C LEU A 11 -1.99 -28.01 23.01
N LEU A 12 -2.99 -27.38 23.60
CA LEU A 12 -3.76 -26.40 22.84
C LEU A 12 -2.90 -25.22 22.41
N PHE A 13 -2.04 -24.78 23.28
CA PHE A 13 -1.17 -23.66 22.94
C PHE A 13 -0.28 -23.97 21.75
N SER A 14 0.23 -25.17 21.73
CA SER A 14 1.09 -25.56 20.63
C SER A 14 0.39 -25.47 19.30
N GLY A 15 -0.85 -25.90 19.26
CA GLY A 15 -1.62 -25.86 18.04
C GLY A 15 -1.84 -24.46 17.51
N LEU A 16 -2.12 -23.54 18.40
CA LEU A 16 -2.37 -22.17 17.98
C LEU A 16 -1.15 -21.52 17.38
N THR A 17 -0.01 -21.79 17.93
CA THR A 17 1.22 -21.22 17.46
C THR A 17 1.49 -21.61 16.02
N TYR A 18 1.28 -22.84 15.70
CA TYR A 18 1.55 -23.29 14.34
C TYR A 18 0.63 -22.68 13.32
N GLY A 19 -0.60 -22.41 13.71
CA GLY A 19 -1.53 -21.77 12.79
C GLY A 19 -1.04 -20.42 12.31
N ALA A 20 -0.43 -19.68 13.16
CA ALA A 20 0.07 -18.36 12.81
C ALA A 20 1.19 -18.45 11.77
N GLU A 21 2.04 -19.43 11.89
CA GLU A 21 3.14 -19.59 10.96
C GLU A 21 2.66 -19.92 9.57
N SER A 22 1.67 -20.75 9.47
CA SER A 22 1.13 -21.10 8.16
C SER A 22 0.60 -19.89 7.43
N THR A 23 -0.04 -19.01 8.13
CA THR A 23 -0.59 -17.80 7.53
C THR A 23 0.51 -16.94 6.93
N THR A 24 1.61 -16.83 7.62
CA THR A 24 2.73 -16.03 7.14
C THR A 24 3.28 -16.56 5.83
N GLU A 25 3.40 -17.85 5.73
CA GLU A 25 3.92 -18.46 4.51
C GLU A 25 3.04 -18.17 3.30
N ASN A 26 1.74 -18.21 3.50
CA ASN A 26 0.82 -17.95 2.41
C ASN A 26 0.97 -16.55 1.87
N MET A 27 1.22 -15.61 2.72
CA MET A 27 1.41 -14.23 2.29
C MET A 27 2.63 -14.08 1.41
N GLU A 28 3.70 -14.75 1.76
CA GLU A 28 4.91 -14.68 0.97
C GLU A 28 4.71 -15.24 -0.42
N GLY A 29 3.96 -16.32 -0.52
CA GLY A 29 3.73 -16.93 -1.81
C GLY A 29 2.95 -16.06 -2.77
N LYS A 30 2.29 -15.03 -2.28
CA LYS A 30 1.48 -14.17 -3.12
C LYS A 30 2.23 -12.94 -3.60
N ILE A 31 3.41 -12.71 -3.11
CA ILE A 31 4.20 -11.56 -3.54
C ILE A 31 4.66 -11.79 -4.95
N SER A 32 4.23 -10.94 -5.84
CA SER A 32 4.57 -11.06 -7.25
C SER A 32 5.90 -10.39 -7.54
N THR A 33 6.43 -10.66 -8.73
CA THR A 33 7.62 -9.98 -9.21
C THR A 33 7.29 -8.52 -9.47
N PRO A 34 8.27 -7.64 -9.38
CA PRO A 34 8.05 -6.23 -9.68
C PRO A 34 7.61 -6.03 -11.12
N GLU A 35 6.74 -5.07 -11.32
CA GLU A 35 6.21 -4.73 -12.64
C GLU A 35 6.40 -3.24 -12.89
N VAL A 36 6.41 -2.87 -14.15
CA VAL A 36 6.48 -1.47 -14.57
C VAL A 36 5.07 -1.00 -14.85
N VAL A 37 4.60 -0.02 -14.10
CA VAL A 37 3.23 0.49 -14.25
C VAL A 37 3.21 2.00 -14.15
N PHE A 38 2.17 2.61 -14.72
CA PHE A 38 1.93 4.03 -14.51
C PHE A 38 1.28 4.22 -13.13
N ALA A 39 1.64 5.28 -12.46
CA ALA A 39 1.08 5.57 -11.15
C ALA A 39 0.97 7.06 -10.92
N VAL A 40 -0.13 7.44 -10.27
CA VAL A 40 -0.26 8.77 -9.70
C VAL A 40 0.43 8.71 -8.35
N CYS A 41 1.41 9.55 -8.15
CA CYS A 41 2.14 9.61 -6.89
C CYS A 41 1.82 10.92 -6.21
N VAL A 42 1.52 10.85 -4.93
CA VAL A 42 1.23 12.03 -4.10
C VAL A 42 2.38 12.20 -3.12
N PHE A 43 2.99 13.37 -3.15
CA PHE A 43 4.11 13.68 -2.27
C PHE A 43 3.73 14.81 -1.32
N ALA A 44 4.16 14.70 -0.07
CA ALA A 44 4.08 15.77 0.91
C ALA A 44 5.50 16.15 1.28
N ASP A 45 5.91 17.37 0.93
CA ASP A 45 7.28 17.84 1.16
C ASP A 45 8.32 16.86 0.61
N GLY A 46 8.04 16.29 -0.56
CA GLY A 46 8.96 15.37 -1.20
C GLY A 46 8.88 13.93 -0.77
N THR A 47 8.05 13.62 0.21
CA THR A 47 7.88 12.24 0.69
C THR A 47 6.62 11.64 0.08
N LEU A 48 6.73 10.45 -0.48
CA LEU A 48 5.60 9.75 -1.07
C LEU A 48 4.64 9.31 0.03
N ILE A 49 3.41 9.80 -0.01
CA ILE A 49 2.41 9.48 1.01
C ILE A 49 1.21 8.70 0.46
N ASP A 50 1.03 8.69 -0.85
CA ASP A 50 -0.08 7.96 -1.45
C ASP A 50 0.24 7.67 -2.90
N HIS A 51 -0.39 6.65 -3.45
CA HIS A 51 -0.22 6.30 -4.86
C HIS A 51 -1.44 5.55 -5.37
N LYS A 52 -1.61 5.59 -6.68
CA LYS A 52 -2.67 4.83 -7.32
C LYS A 52 -2.22 4.43 -8.72
N GLY A 53 -2.36 3.15 -9.05
CA GLY A 53 -1.95 2.64 -10.34
C GLY A 53 -2.90 3.02 -11.47
N ALA A 54 -2.37 3.06 -12.68
CA ALA A 54 -3.14 3.34 -13.87
C ALA A 54 -2.60 2.52 -15.03
N GLU A 55 -3.46 2.22 -15.99
CA GLU A 55 -3.09 1.34 -17.10
C GLU A 55 -2.35 2.04 -18.21
N SER A 56 -2.46 3.35 -18.30
CA SER A 56 -1.83 4.13 -19.35
C SER A 56 -1.56 5.53 -18.85
N MET A 57 -0.79 6.30 -19.61
CA MET A 57 -0.53 7.69 -19.25
C MET A 57 -1.83 8.51 -19.26
N SER A 58 -2.70 8.28 -20.24
CA SER A 58 -3.95 9.05 -20.26
C SER A 58 -4.86 8.69 -19.10
N ALA A 59 -4.91 7.42 -18.72
CA ALA A 59 -5.67 7.00 -17.54
C ALA A 59 -5.04 7.58 -16.27
N CYS A 60 -3.72 7.65 -16.23
CA CYS A 60 -3.02 8.22 -15.10
C CYS A 60 -3.35 9.70 -14.93
N LEU A 61 -3.36 10.45 -16.02
CA LEU A 61 -3.68 11.88 -15.96
C LEU A 61 -5.12 12.11 -15.50
N LYS A 62 -6.04 11.26 -15.94
CA LYS A 62 -7.42 11.35 -15.50
C LYS A 62 -7.52 11.07 -14.00
N THR A 63 -6.87 10.01 -13.55
CA THR A 63 -6.85 9.64 -12.15
C THR A 63 -6.18 10.73 -11.31
N LYS A 64 -5.14 11.34 -11.84
CA LYS A 64 -4.45 12.43 -11.15
C LYS A 64 -5.40 13.57 -10.83
N ARG A 65 -6.27 13.93 -11.78
CA ARG A 65 -7.26 14.99 -11.54
C ARG A 65 -8.21 14.61 -10.39
N GLU A 66 -8.64 13.35 -10.36
CA GLU A 66 -9.53 12.87 -9.31
C GLU A 66 -8.84 12.86 -7.95
N VAL A 67 -7.61 12.38 -7.93
CA VAL A 67 -6.82 12.33 -6.70
C VAL A 67 -6.54 13.73 -6.18
N THR A 68 -6.23 14.65 -7.09
CA THR A 68 -5.98 16.05 -6.71
C THR A 68 -7.21 16.67 -6.05
N LYS A 69 -8.39 16.41 -6.62
CA LYS A 69 -9.63 16.91 -6.02
C LYS A 69 -9.87 16.32 -4.64
N LYS A 70 -9.62 15.04 -4.51
CA LYS A 70 -9.81 14.35 -3.24
C LYS A 70 -8.93 14.98 -2.14
N TRP A 71 -7.66 15.21 -2.44
CA TRP A 71 -6.76 15.78 -1.48
C TRP A 71 -7.06 17.24 -1.21
N LYS A 72 -7.54 17.97 -2.22
CA LYS A 72 -7.94 19.36 -2.02
C LYS A 72 -9.10 19.46 -1.04
N LEU A 73 -10.10 18.58 -1.17
CA LEU A 73 -11.22 18.56 -0.24
C LEU A 73 -10.75 18.20 1.16
N LYS A 74 -9.83 17.26 1.25
CA LYS A 74 -9.29 16.83 2.54
C LYS A 74 -8.55 17.98 3.22
N SER A 75 -7.80 18.77 2.44
CA SER A 75 -7.04 19.89 2.99
C SER A 75 -7.94 21.01 3.49
N GLN A 76 -9.20 21.05 3.04
CA GLN A 76 -10.16 22.03 3.54
C GLN A 76 -10.71 21.61 4.90
N GLN A 77 -10.61 20.34 5.24
CA GLN A 77 -11.14 19.81 6.48
C GLN A 77 -10.08 19.67 7.57
N MET A 78 -8.83 19.48 7.16
CA MET A 78 -7.74 19.31 8.11
C MET A 78 -6.45 19.85 7.52
N ASP A 79 -5.56 20.32 8.39
CA ASP A 79 -4.28 20.91 7.96
C ASP A 79 -3.21 19.88 7.69
N SER A 80 -3.33 18.72 8.34
CA SER A 80 -2.29 17.71 8.26
C SER A 80 -2.89 16.34 8.48
N ILE A 81 -2.12 15.31 8.12
CA ILE A 81 -2.46 13.92 8.39
C ILE A 81 -1.26 13.23 9.00
N GLU A 82 -1.53 12.14 9.69
CA GLU A 82 -0.47 11.35 10.30
C GLU A 82 -0.41 9.99 9.63
N ILE A 83 0.79 9.61 9.20
CA ILE A 83 1.04 8.30 8.59
C ILE A 83 2.24 7.70 9.29
N ASN A 84 2.04 6.53 9.91
CA ASN A 84 3.11 5.82 10.62
C ASN A 84 3.84 6.71 11.64
N GLY A 85 3.08 7.53 12.35
CA GLY A 85 3.64 8.37 13.39
C GLY A 85 4.26 9.68 12.90
N ILE A 86 4.27 9.92 11.62
CA ILE A 86 4.82 11.14 11.05
C ILE A 86 3.69 12.02 10.55
N THR A 87 3.72 13.30 10.92
CA THR A 87 2.70 14.25 10.52
C THR A 87 3.12 14.99 9.26
N TYR A 88 2.24 15.01 8.28
CA TYR A 88 2.48 15.69 7.00
C TYR A 88 1.46 16.78 6.78
N LYS A 89 1.92 17.96 6.34
CA LYS A 89 1.00 19.03 5.95
C LYS A 89 0.47 18.72 4.57
N ILE A 90 -0.83 18.92 4.40
CA ILE A 90 -1.49 18.55 3.15
C ILE A 90 -2.12 19.72 2.40
N ASP A 91 -1.65 20.93 2.65
CA ASP A 91 -2.12 22.08 1.87
C ASP A 91 -1.42 22.12 0.51
N GLY A 92 -1.86 23.04 -0.32
CA GLY A 92 -1.37 23.11 -1.70
C GLY A 92 0.10 23.44 -1.83
N GLU A 93 0.72 24.00 -0.80
CA GLU A 93 2.14 24.31 -0.84
C GLU A 93 3.01 23.09 -0.59
N HIS A 94 2.48 22.12 0.16
CA HIS A 94 3.25 20.97 0.58
C HIS A 94 3.00 19.73 -0.25
N LEU A 95 1.84 19.67 -0.92
CA LEU A 95 1.49 18.51 -1.73
C LEU A 95 1.89 18.70 -3.18
N SER A 96 2.35 17.61 -3.80
CA SER A 96 2.56 17.59 -5.24
C SER A 96 2.05 16.27 -5.79
N PHE A 97 1.65 16.28 -7.04
CA PHE A 97 1.05 15.14 -7.71
C PHE A 97 1.76 14.91 -9.04
N MET A 98 2.11 13.66 -9.31
CA MET A 98 2.78 13.34 -10.56
C MET A 98 2.28 12.02 -11.12
N CYS A 99 2.26 11.95 -12.46
CA CYS A 99 2.09 10.66 -13.14
C CYS A 99 3.45 10.22 -13.63
N ASP A 100 3.86 9.05 -13.19
CA ASP A 100 5.16 8.50 -13.55
C ASP A 100 5.06 7.03 -13.87
N LEU A 101 6.03 6.55 -14.63
CA LEU A 101 6.21 5.13 -14.84
C LEU A 101 7.10 4.64 -13.72
N VAL A 102 6.63 3.68 -12.95
CA VAL A 102 7.34 3.22 -11.75
C VAL A 102 7.53 1.71 -11.76
N ASP A 103 8.54 1.27 -11.03
CA ASP A 103 8.71 -0.13 -10.72
C ASP A 103 7.97 -0.37 -9.42
N ALA A 104 7.08 -1.35 -9.40
CA ALA A 104 6.22 -1.56 -8.25
C ALA A 104 5.89 -3.03 -8.04
N ASN A 105 5.65 -3.38 -6.78
CA ASN A 105 5.08 -4.67 -6.47
C ASN A 105 3.57 -4.52 -6.60
N VAL A 106 2.97 -5.38 -7.42
CA VAL A 106 1.57 -5.28 -7.78
C VAL A 106 0.86 -6.57 -7.39
N HIS A 107 -0.34 -6.43 -6.84
CA HIS A 107 -1.19 -7.56 -6.53
C HIS A 107 -2.30 -7.64 -7.58
N HIS A 108 -2.41 -8.80 -8.23
CA HIS A 108 -3.43 -9.05 -9.23
C HIS A 108 -4.55 -9.87 -8.62
N TYR A 109 -5.79 -9.44 -8.83
CA TYR A 109 -6.96 -10.13 -8.33
C TYR A 109 -7.57 -11.00 -9.41
N GLU A 110 -8.38 -11.98 -8.99
CA GLU A 110 -8.98 -12.92 -9.92
C GLU A 110 -9.89 -12.26 -10.94
N ASP A 111 -10.50 -11.15 -10.59
CA ASP A 111 -11.41 -10.46 -11.50
C ASP A 111 -10.70 -9.62 -12.56
N GLY A 112 -9.36 -9.65 -12.56
CA GLY A 112 -8.59 -8.89 -13.54
C GLY A 112 -8.12 -7.54 -13.04
N SER A 113 -8.61 -7.09 -11.90
CA SER A 113 -8.16 -5.83 -11.34
C SER A 113 -6.81 -6.02 -10.65
N TRP A 114 -6.15 -4.91 -10.35
CA TRP A 114 -4.85 -4.95 -9.70
C TRP A 114 -4.63 -3.68 -8.91
N GLU A 115 -3.72 -3.76 -7.97
CA GLU A 115 -3.34 -2.58 -7.22
C GLU A 115 -1.88 -2.62 -6.85
N ILE A 116 -1.30 -1.46 -6.66
CA ILE A 116 0.09 -1.34 -6.26
C ILE A 116 0.19 -1.57 -4.75
N ILE A 117 1.04 -2.51 -4.37
CA ILE A 117 1.32 -2.76 -2.96
C ILE A 117 2.41 -1.82 -2.48
N GLU A 118 3.44 -1.66 -3.31
CA GLU A 118 4.59 -0.86 -2.92
C GLU A 118 5.28 -0.33 -4.16
N ILE A 119 5.63 0.95 -4.16
CA ILE A 119 6.42 1.54 -5.22
C ILE A 119 7.89 1.42 -4.84
N LEU A 120 8.67 0.79 -5.71
CA LEU A 120 10.08 0.58 -5.48
C LEU A 120 10.92 1.75 -5.94
N GLY A 121 10.45 2.47 -6.92
CA GLY A 121 11.14 3.64 -7.43
C GLY A 121 10.66 4.01 -8.81
N LYS A 122 11.17 5.12 -9.32
CA LYS A 122 10.84 5.56 -10.66
C LYS A 122 11.51 4.64 -11.67
N HIS A 123 10.76 4.23 -12.68
CA HIS A 123 11.32 3.35 -13.70
C HIS A 123 12.34 4.10 -14.54
N LYS A 124 13.49 3.46 -14.73
CA LYS A 124 14.53 4.03 -15.55
C LYS A 124 14.56 3.30 -16.88
N SER A 125 14.29 4.04 -17.93
CA SER A 125 14.37 3.49 -19.28
C SER A 125 15.68 3.93 -19.90
N ASP A 126 16.46 2.97 -20.35
CA ASP A 126 17.75 3.29 -20.97
C ASP A 126 17.65 3.49 -22.45
#